data_cd3e8932c8cc0b7c886d82fa196826f3
#
_entry.id   cd3e8932c8cc0b7c886d82fa196826f3
#
_cell.length_a   1.000
_cell.length_b   1.000
_cell.length_c   1.000
_cell.angle_alpha   90.00
_cell.angle_beta   90.00
_cell.angle_gamma   90.00
#
_symmetry.space_group_name_H-M   'P 1'
#
loop_
_entity.id
_entity.type
_entity.pdbx_description
1 polymer ?
#
loop_
_entity_poly.entity_id
_entity_poly.type
_entity_poly.pdbx_seq_one_letter_code
_entity_poly.pdbx_strand_id
1 'polypeptide(L)'
;MSAMDEISINIVIADRSYKLTVARADEGMVRKAASLINERIKSYSAHYAFKDIQDLLSMTALQFATSSVKYESELAYRDQDLGHQLDKLNALLDQQ
;
A
#
# COMPACT_ATOMS: atom_id res chain seq x y z
N MET A 1 -18.25 7.12 -14.24
CA MET A 1 -16.98 7.36 -14.90
C MET A 1 -16.95 6.72 -16.26
N SER A 2 -16.39 7.41 -17.22
CA SER A 2 -16.34 6.91 -18.57
C SER A 2 -15.12 6.03 -18.76
N ALA A 3 -15.21 5.04 -19.65
CA ALA A 3 -14.09 4.20 -20.02
C ALA A 3 -12.93 4.99 -20.61
N MET A 4 -13.15 6.24 -21.02
CA MET A 4 -12.11 7.11 -21.55
C MET A 4 -11.13 7.59 -20.48
N ASP A 5 -11.47 7.46 -19.20
CA ASP A 5 -10.56 7.78 -18.11
C ASP A 5 -9.62 6.64 -17.76
N GLU A 6 -9.73 5.52 -18.44
CA GLU A 6 -8.87 4.36 -18.25
C GLU A 6 -7.83 4.26 -19.34
N ILE A 7 -6.66 3.78 -18.98
CA ILE A 7 -5.56 3.54 -19.91
C ILE A 7 -4.98 2.15 -19.66
N SER A 8 -4.38 1.59 -20.71
CA SER A 8 -3.59 0.36 -20.59
C SER A 8 -2.14 0.73 -20.36
N ILE A 9 -1.54 0.13 -19.34
CA ILE A 9 -0.11 0.31 -19.05
C ILE A 9 0.55 -1.03 -18.95
N ASN A 10 1.86 -1.05 -19.19
CA ASN A 10 2.69 -2.22 -18.98
C ASN A 10 3.56 -1.97 -17.76
N ILE A 11 3.56 -2.92 -16.84
CA ILE A 11 4.45 -2.89 -15.69
C ILE A 11 5.27 -4.17 -15.64
N VAL A 12 6.45 -4.06 -15.04
CA VAL A 12 7.34 -5.21 -14.88
C VAL A 12 7.44 -5.51 -13.39
N ILE A 13 7.15 -6.74 -13.01
CA ILE A 13 7.29 -7.24 -11.65
C ILE A 13 8.06 -8.55 -11.71
N ALA A 14 9.17 -8.63 -11.02
CA ALA A 14 10.01 -9.84 -10.96
C ALA A 14 10.36 -10.34 -12.38
N ASP A 15 10.78 -9.42 -13.24
CA ASP A 15 11.18 -9.67 -14.62
C ASP A 15 10.07 -10.15 -15.56
N ARG A 16 8.81 -10.06 -15.11
CA ARG A 16 7.65 -10.37 -15.96
C ARG A 16 6.87 -9.11 -16.27
N SER A 17 6.45 -8.97 -17.51
CA SER A 17 5.61 -7.86 -17.96
C SER A 17 4.15 -8.19 -17.78
N TYR A 18 3.39 -7.22 -17.28
CA TYR A 18 1.95 -7.34 -17.13
C TYR A 18 1.28 -6.13 -17.76
N LYS A 19 0.21 -6.40 -18.51
CA LYS A 19 -0.60 -5.35 -19.08
C LYS A 19 -1.81 -5.13 -18.19
N LEU A 20 -1.96 -3.92 -17.68
CA LEU A 20 -3.04 -3.55 -16.76
C LEU A 20 -3.85 -2.42 -17.34
N THR A 21 -5.16 -2.44 -17.05
CA THR A 21 -6.04 -1.32 -17.32
C THR A 21 -6.29 -0.61 -16.00
N VAL A 22 -5.90 0.66 -15.94
CA VAL A 22 -6.00 1.45 -14.71
C VAL A 22 -6.63 2.81 -15.04
N ALA A 23 -7.19 3.46 -14.03
CA ALA A 23 -7.62 4.82 -14.19
C ALA A 23 -6.40 5.70 -14.51
N ARG A 24 -6.56 6.62 -15.43
CA ARG A 24 -5.46 7.51 -15.84
C ARG A 24 -4.84 8.23 -14.65
N ALA A 25 -5.65 8.64 -13.69
CA ALA A 25 -5.18 9.32 -12.49
C ALA A 25 -4.32 8.42 -11.59
N ASP A 26 -4.45 7.09 -11.71
CA ASP A 26 -3.74 6.14 -10.86
C ASP A 26 -2.45 5.62 -11.48
N GLU A 27 -2.15 6.01 -12.71
CA GLU A 27 -0.98 5.46 -13.42
C GLU A 27 0.32 5.63 -12.63
N GLY A 28 0.58 6.84 -12.15
CA GLY A 28 1.81 7.13 -11.40
C GLY A 28 1.93 6.31 -10.14
N MET A 29 0.82 6.15 -9.43
CA MET A 29 0.78 5.37 -8.19
C MET A 29 1.03 3.89 -8.45
N VAL A 30 0.43 3.34 -9.50
CA VAL A 30 0.62 1.93 -9.86
C VAL A 30 2.06 1.66 -10.29
N ARG A 31 2.66 2.55 -11.09
CA ARG A 31 4.05 2.42 -11.50
C ARG A 31 5.00 2.51 -10.31
N LYS A 32 4.72 3.40 -9.38
CA LYS A 32 5.51 3.53 -8.16
C LYS A 32 5.41 2.28 -7.30
N ALA A 33 4.22 1.70 -7.20
CA ALA A 33 4.01 0.45 -6.46
C ALA A 33 4.80 -0.70 -7.06
N ALA A 34 4.79 -0.85 -8.39
CA ALA A 34 5.58 -1.88 -9.07
C ALA A 34 7.08 -1.71 -8.82
N SER A 35 7.56 -0.47 -8.86
CA SER A 35 8.96 -0.15 -8.58
C SER A 35 9.34 -0.52 -7.15
N LEU A 36 8.48 -0.23 -6.18
CA LEU A 36 8.69 -0.59 -4.78
C LEU A 36 8.79 -2.12 -4.59
N ILE A 37 7.92 -2.86 -5.25
CA ILE A 37 7.96 -4.32 -5.20
C ILE A 37 9.31 -4.83 -5.71
N ASN A 38 9.77 -4.33 -6.86
CA ASN A 38 11.03 -4.74 -7.45
C ASN A 38 12.23 -4.39 -6.57
N GLU A 39 12.22 -3.22 -5.96
CA GLU A 39 13.25 -2.81 -5.00
C GLU A 39 13.29 -3.76 -3.80
N ARG A 40 12.13 -4.14 -3.28
CA ARG A 40 12.03 -5.01 -2.12
C ARG A 40 12.52 -6.43 -2.45
N ILE A 41 12.16 -6.94 -3.63
CA ILE A 41 12.65 -8.23 -4.11
C ILE A 41 14.17 -8.22 -4.18
N LYS A 42 14.75 -7.17 -4.74
CA LYS A 42 16.19 -7.02 -4.86
C LYS A 42 16.85 -6.99 -3.48
N SER A 43 16.28 -6.26 -2.54
CA SER A 43 16.80 -6.17 -1.18
C SER A 43 16.78 -7.53 -0.48
N TYR A 44 15.67 -8.25 -0.58
CA TYR A 44 15.55 -9.57 0.03
C TYR A 44 16.51 -10.58 -0.60
N SER A 45 16.70 -10.54 -1.92
CA SER A 45 17.61 -11.45 -2.58
C SER A 45 19.06 -11.24 -2.13
N ALA A 46 19.41 -10.02 -1.74
CA ALA A 46 20.77 -9.68 -1.30
C ALA A 46 21.01 -10.05 0.17
N HIS A 47 19.96 -10.13 1.01
CA HIS A 47 20.11 -10.23 2.46
C HIS A 47 19.58 -11.53 3.05
N TYR A 48 18.78 -12.29 2.33
CA TYR A 48 18.14 -13.50 2.86
C TYR A 48 18.34 -14.67 1.93
N ALA A 49 18.44 -15.87 2.51
CA ALA A 49 18.45 -17.10 1.73
C ALA A 49 17.07 -17.34 1.13
N PHE A 50 17.03 -17.75 -0.13
CA PHE A 50 15.79 -18.04 -0.84
C PHE A 50 16.00 -19.21 -1.79
N LYS A 51 14.93 -19.95 -2.07
CA LYS A 51 14.95 -21.05 -3.01
C LYS A 51 14.81 -20.58 -4.47
N ASP A 52 13.80 -19.72 -4.69
CA ASP A 52 13.43 -19.25 -6.02
C ASP A 52 12.74 -17.89 -5.90
N ILE A 53 12.33 -17.36 -7.03
CA ILE A 53 11.67 -16.06 -7.10
C ILE A 53 10.33 -16.05 -6.34
N GLN A 54 9.67 -17.20 -6.24
CA GLN A 54 8.41 -17.29 -5.52
C GLN A 54 8.61 -17.00 -4.02
N ASP A 55 9.71 -17.48 -3.43
CA ASP A 55 10.04 -17.17 -2.04
C ASP A 55 10.18 -15.66 -1.83
N LEU A 56 10.87 -14.98 -2.75
CA LEU A 56 11.07 -13.54 -2.68
C LEU A 56 9.76 -12.79 -2.82
N LEU A 57 8.90 -13.22 -3.74
CA LEU A 57 7.57 -12.62 -3.93
C LEU A 57 6.71 -12.83 -2.70
N SER A 58 6.75 -14.01 -2.10
CA SER A 58 5.98 -14.32 -0.89
C SER A 58 6.43 -13.45 0.28
N MET A 59 7.73 -13.30 0.48
CA MET A 59 8.29 -12.44 1.52
C MET A 59 7.89 -10.98 1.31
N THR A 60 7.96 -10.52 0.07
CA THR A 60 7.58 -9.16 -0.29
C THR A 60 6.10 -8.93 -0.04
N ALA A 61 5.25 -9.88 -0.44
CA ALA A 61 3.81 -9.79 -0.22
C ALA A 61 3.48 -9.75 1.28
N LEU A 62 4.12 -10.60 2.07
CA LEU A 62 3.91 -10.61 3.52
C LEU A 62 4.33 -9.28 4.15
N GLN A 63 5.46 -8.75 3.73
CA GLN A 63 5.95 -7.48 4.27
C GLN A 63 4.98 -6.34 3.96
N PHE A 64 4.51 -6.23 2.72
CA PHE A 64 3.57 -5.17 2.35
C PHE A 64 2.22 -5.36 3.03
N ALA A 65 1.73 -6.60 3.13
CA ALA A 65 0.47 -6.87 3.81
C ALA A 65 0.57 -6.54 5.31
N THR A 66 1.68 -6.91 5.95
CA THR A 66 1.91 -6.58 7.36
C THR A 66 1.94 -5.07 7.59
N SER A 67 2.63 -4.34 6.71
CA SER A 67 2.68 -2.89 6.78
C SER A 67 1.29 -2.27 6.60
N SER A 68 0.49 -2.83 5.70
CA SER A 68 -0.86 -2.35 5.45
C SER A 68 -1.75 -2.54 6.67
N VAL A 69 -1.71 -3.72 7.28
CA VAL A 69 -2.49 -4.01 8.50
C VAL A 69 -2.07 -3.08 9.64
N LYS A 70 -0.77 -2.89 9.81
CA LYS A 70 -0.24 -2.00 10.84
C LYS A 70 -0.71 -0.57 10.62
N TYR A 71 -0.65 -0.10 9.39
CA TYR A 71 -1.07 1.25 9.04
C TYR A 71 -2.56 1.46 9.29
N GLU A 72 -3.39 0.48 8.93
CA GLU A 72 -4.83 0.52 9.20
C GLU A 72 -5.11 0.61 10.70
N SER A 73 -4.39 -0.18 11.51
CA SER A 73 -4.53 -0.16 12.96
C SER A 73 -4.15 1.21 13.53
N GLU A 74 -3.08 1.80 13.05
CA GLU A 74 -2.64 3.12 13.49
C GLU A 74 -3.67 4.20 13.14
N LEU A 75 -4.25 4.13 11.95
CA LEU A 75 -5.29 5.08 11.53
C LEU A 75 -6.53 4.95 12.41
N ALA A 76 -6.98 3.72 12.67
CA ALA A 76 -8.14 3.48 13.51
C ALA A 76 -7.90 4.01 14.93
N TYR A 77 -6.70 3.80 15.48
CA TYR A 77 -6.35 4.30 16.80
C TYR A 77 -6.37 5.84 16.84
N ARG A 78 -5.80 6.48 15.82
CA ARG A 78 -5.81 7.95 15.72
C ARG A 78 -7.21 8.52 15.65
N ASP A 79 -8.07 7.90 14.85
CA ASP A 79 -9.45 8.33 14.70
C ASP A 79 -10.21 8.22 16.02
N GLN A 80 -10.02 7.12 16.74
CA GLN A 80 -10.62 6.94 18.06
C GLN A 80 -10.13 7.98 19.06
N ASP A 81 -8.82 8.24 19.08
CA ASP A 81 -8.22 9.22 19.99
C ASP A 81 -8.76 10.61 19.70
N LEU A 82 -8.83 11.00 18.43
CA LEU A 82 -9.39 12.28 18.04
C LEU A 82 -10.85 12.40 18.45
N GLY A 83 -11.64 11.34 18.23
CA GLY A 83 -13.03 11.30 18.64
C GLY A 83 -13.19 11.51 20.15
N HIS A 84 -12.36 10.83 20.94
CA HIS A 84 -12.36 11.00 22.39
C HIS A 84 -12.02 12.42 22.80
N GLN A 85 -11.02 13.03 22.18
CA GLN A 85 -10.62 14.40 22.48
C GLN A 85 -11.74 15.39 22.14
N LEU A 86 -12.40 15.19 21.01
CA LEU A 86 -13.52 16.05 20.61
C LEU A 86 -14.71 15.89 21.56
N ASP A 87 -15.01 14.68 21.99
CA ASP A 87 -16.09 14.42 22.94
C ASP A 87 -15.84 15.08 24.28
N LYS A 88 -14.58 15.02 24.77
CA LYS A 88 -14.19 15.68 26.01
C LYS A 88 -14.35 17.20 25.90
N LEU A 89 -13.94 17.75 24.77
CA LEU A 89 -14.05 19.19 24.55
C LEU A 89 -15.50 19.62 24.53
N ASN A 90 -16.34 18.89 23.83
CA ASN A 90 -17.78 19.18 23.76
C ASN A 90 -18.44 19.09 25.14
N ALA A 91 -18.07 18.09 25.94
CA ALA A 91 -18.60 17.95 27.30
C ALA A 91 -18.23 19.15 28.17
N LEU A 92 -17.01 19.68 28.04
CA LEU A 92 -16.58 20.86 28.77
C LEU A 92 -17.35 22.09 28.34
N LEU A 93 -17.62 22.25 27.06
CA LEU A 93 -18.37 23.37 26.52
C LEU A 93 -19.84 23.33 26.97
N ASP A 94 -20.43 22.15 27.05
CA ASP A 94 -21.81 21.95 27.46
C ASP A 94 -22.04 22.26 28.95
N GLN A 95 -20.99 22.26 29.76
CA GLN A 95 -21.07 22.55 31.19
C GLN A 95 -21.06 24.04 31.48
N GLN A 96 -20.84 24.87 30.50
CA GLN A 96 -20.89 26.31 30.62
C GLN A 96 -22.26 26.84 30.22
#